data_de88dad7efd3d1f7762b605d7f6cbaf2
#
_entry.id   de88dad7efd3d1f7762b605d7f6cbaf2
#
_cell.length_a   1.000
_cell.length_b   1.000
_cell.length_c   1.000
_cell.angle_alpha   90.00
_cell.angle_beta   90.00
_cell.angle_gamma   90.00
#
_symmetry.space_group_name_H-M   'P 1'
#
loop_
_entity.id
_entity.type
_entity.pdbx_description
1 polymer ?
#
loop_
_entity_poly.entity_id
_entity_poly.type
_entity_poly.pdbx_seq_one_letter_code
_entity_poly.pdbx_strand_id
1 'polypeptide(L)' 'MGIVIDDELLHAARMSEPEIKLELAALLYQRERLTLGQAARLAGLSQARMRLALAARGIAPSYGVAEFEEDLKVVRSAA' A
#
# COMPACT_ATOMS: atom_id res chain seq x y z
N MET A 1 15.60 -7.17 -7.85
CA MET A 1 15.92 -7.63 -6.49
C MET A 1 14.65 -7.61 -5.65
N GLY A 2 14.30 -8.70 -5.05
CA GLY A 2 13.08 -8.83 -4.26
C GLY A 2 13.39 -9.01 -2.77
N ILE A 3 12.37 -8.81 -1.96
CA ILE A 3 12.43 -9.12 -0.54
C ILE A 3 11.88 -10.51 -0.34
N VAL A 4 12.65 -11.38 0.29
CA VAL A 4 12.20 -12.73 0.61
C VAL A 4 11.89 -12.79 2.10
N ILE A 5 10.67 -13.21 2.42
CA ILE A 5 10.24 -13.36 3.80
C ILE A 5 10.20 -14.86 4.11
N ASP A 6 10.95 -15.27 5.12
CA ASP A 6 11.06 -16.65 5.54
C ASP A 6 9.71 -17.17 6.06
N ASP A 7 9.34 -18.38 5.68
CA ASP A 7 8.11 -19.04 6.14
C ASP A 7 8.04 -19.11 7.66
N GLU A 8 9.16 -19.32 8.31
CA GLU A 8 9.23 -19.37 9.76
C GLU A 8 8.79 -18.03 10.39
N LEU A 9 9.19 -16.92 9.77
CA LEU A 9 8.78 -15.59 10.20
C LEU A 9 7.30 -15.35 9.95
N LEU A 10 6.78 -15.83 8.83
CA LEU A 10 5.35 -15.75 8.53
C LEU A 10 4.54 -16.50 9.58
N HIS A 11 4.97 -17.69 9.95
CA HIS A 11 4.34 -18.48 11.00
C HIS A 11 4.39 -17.77 12.34
N ALA A 12 5.55 -17.22 12.70
CA ALA A 12 5.72 -16.50 13.96
C ALA A 12 4.80 -15.28 14.03
N ALA A 13 4.66 -14.57 12.92
CA ALA A 13 3.79 -13.40 12.84
C ALA A 13 2.32 -13.75 12.65
N ARG A 14 2.02 -15.00 12.34
CA ARG A 14 0.67 -15.48 12.01
C ARG A 14 0.07 -14.68 10.85
N MET A 15 0.89 -14.40 9.85
CA MET A 15 0.49 -13.62 8.69
C MET A 15 0.92 -14.31 7.41
N SER A 16 0.15 -14.12 6.36
CA SER A 16 0.53 -14.56 5.02
C SER A 16 1.47 -13.53 4.39
N GLU A 17 2.15 -13.92 3.32
CA GLU A 17 3.02 -13.00 2.59
C GLU A 17 2.26 -11.77 2.08
N PRO A 18 1.06 -11.90 1.44
CA PRO A 18 0.29 -10.72 1.06
C PRO A 18 -0.07 -9.80 2.22
N GLU A 19 -0.39 -10.37 3.38
CA GLU A 19 -0.71 -9.56 4.56
C GLU A 19 0.48 -8.75 5.04
N ILE A 20 1.67 -9.36 5.07
CA ILE A 20 2.89 -8.66 5.46
C ILE A 20 3.24 -7.56 4.46
N LYS A 21 3.10 -7.84 3.17
CA LYS A 21 3.35 -6.83 2.14
C LYS A 21 2.40 -5.64 2.28
N LEU A 22 1.13 -5.90 2.61
CA LEU A 22 0.17 -4.85 2.84
C LEU A 22 0.54 -4.00 4.06
N GLU A 23 0.93 -4.64 5.16
CA GLU A 23 1.36 -3.91 6.36
C GLU A 23 2.60 -3.06 6.08
N LEU A 24 3.55 -3.61 5.34
CA LEU A 24 4.75 -2.87 4.97
C LEU A 24 4.41 -1.67 4.08
N ALA A 25 3.54 -1.87 3.11
CA ALA A 25 3.10 -0.80 2.21
C ALA A 25 2.40 0.32 2.99
N ALA A 26 1.52 -0.04 3.92
CA ALA A 26 0.81 0.92 4.75
C ALA A 26 1.77 1.72 5.63
N LEU A 27 2.74 1.05 6.23
CA LEU A 27 3.75 1.70 7.06
C LEU A 27 4.60 2.69 6.24
N LEU A 28 5.07 2.26 5.08
CA LEU A 28 5.90 3.11 4.22
C LEU A 28 5.12 4.29 3.68
N TYR A 29 3.86 4.10 3.37
CA TYR A 29 2.99 5.20 2.96
C TYR A 29 2.82 6.20 4.11
N GLN A 30 2.55 5.71 5.31
CA GLN A 30 2.38 6.55 6.49
C GLN A 30 3.64 7.37 6.79
N ARG A 31 4.81 6.80 6.53
CA ARG A 31 6.10 7.47 6.73
C ARG A 31 6.51 8.32 5.53
N GLU A 32 5.63 8.47 4.56
CA GLU A 32 5.89 9.25 3.35
C GLU A 32 7.09 8.76 2.54
N ARG A 33 7.36 7.45 2.62
CA ARG A 33 8.42 6.81 1.83
C ARG A 33 7.92 6.34 0.47
N LEU A 34 6.63 6.06 0.37
CA LEU A 34 6.00 5.64 -0.88
C LEU A 34 4.76 6.49 -1.13
N THR A 35 4.49 6.73 -2.41
CA THR A 35 3.21 7.31 -2.83
C THR A 35 2.12 6.25 -2.72
N LEU A 36 0.87 6.66 -2.84
CA LEU A 36 -0.26 5.73 -2.83
C LEU A 36 -0.12 4.68 -3.93
N GLY A 37 0.25 5.09 -5.13
CA GLY A 37 0.45 4.17 -6.25
C GLY A 37 1.55 3.15 -5.99
N GLN A 38 2.67 3.61 -5.43
CA GLN A 38 3.79 2.72 -5.10
C GLN A 38 3.42 1.75 -3.98
N ALA A 39 2.71 2.24 -2.95
CA ALA A 39 2.25 1.38 -1.86
C ALA A 39 1.26 0.33 -2.37
N ALA A 40 0.34 0.72 -3.23
CA ALA A 40 -0.61 -0.22 -3.84
C ALA A 40 0.11 -1.30 -4.65
N ARG A 41 1.14 -0.93 -5.40
CA ARG A 41 1.95 -1.91 -6.16
C ARG A 41 2.65 -2.90 -5.25
N LEU A 42 3.23 -2.42 -4.16
CA LEU A 42 3.89 -3.29 -3.19
C LEU A 42 2.89 -4.26 -2.57
N ALA A 43 1.70 -3.79 -2.24
CA ALA A 43 0.66 -4.61 -1.63
C ALA A 43 -0.05 -5.53 -2.63
N GLY A 44 0.14 -5.30 -3.94
CA GLY A 44 -0.56 -6.06 -4.97
C GLY A 44 -2.04 -5.70 -5.09
N LEU A 45 -2.38 -4.46 -4.75
CA LEU A 45 -3.75 -3.97 -4.74
C LEU A 45 -3.94 -2.83 -5.74
N SER A 46 -5.17 -2.57 -6.12
CA SER A 46 -5.51 -1.33 -6.82
C SER A 46 -5.40 -0.16 -5.85
N GLN A 47 -5.27 1.04 -6.38
CA GLN A 47 -5.20 2.23 -5.51
C GLN A 47 -6.48 2.39 -4.68
N ALA A 48 -7.64 2.08 -5.26
CA ALA A 48 -8.90 2.16 -4.52
C ALA A 48 -8.92 1.20 -3.34
N ARG A 49 -8.46 -0.03 -3.53
CA ARG A 49 -8.38 -1.01 -2.45
C ARG A 49 -7.34 -0.63 -1.43
N MET A 50 -6.23 -0.06 -1.86
CA MET A 50 -5.20 0.42 -0.94
C MET A 50 -5.73 1.53 -0.05
N ARG A 51 -6.52 2.45 -0.59
CA ARG A 51 -7.16 3.50 0.21
C ARG A 51 -8.08 2.92 1.27
N LEU A 52 -8.88 1.91 0.91
CA LEU A 52 -9.75 1.25 1.86
C LEU A 52 -8.95 0.57 2.97
N ALA A 53 -7.85 -0.08 2.60
CA ALA A 53 -6.98 -0.74 3.58
C ALA A 53 -6.34 0.27 4.53
N LEU A 54 -5.91 1.42 4.01
CA LEU A 54 -5.35 2.49 4.85
C LEU A 54 -6.40 3.07 5.78
N ALA A 55 -7.60 3.31 5.28
CA ALA A 55 -8.69 3.82 6.09
C ALA A 55 -9.05 2.87 7.23
N ALA A 56 -9.05 1.57 6.96
CA ALA A 56 -9.30 0.54 7.97
C ALA A 56 -8.27 0.55 9.08
N ARG A 57 -7.06 1.04 8.79
CA ARG A 57 -5.97 1.16 9.76
C ARG A 57 -5.90 2.52 10.42
N GLY A 58 -6.84 3.41 10.11
CA GLY A 58 -6.85 4.77 10.65
C GLY A 58 -5.76 5.66 10.07
N ILE A 59 -5.21 5.30 8.92
CA ILE A 59 -4.18 6.11 8.26
C ILE A 59 -4.85 7.07 7.31
N ALA A 60 -4.73 8.37 7.61
CA ALA A 60 -5.30 9.41 6.77
C ALA A 60 -4.48 9.54 5.47
N PRO A 61 -5.14 9.73 4.32
CA PRO A 61 -4.40 9.97 3.09
C PRO A 61 -3.61 11.28 3.19
N SER A 62 -2.33 11.20 2.82
CA SER A 62 -1.46 12.37 2.76
C SER A 62 -1.31 12.73 1.28
N TYR A 63 -1.99 13.79 0.85
CA TYR A 63 -1.95 14.20 -0.54
C TYR A 63 -0.96 15.33 -0.76
N GLY A 64 0.18 15.01 -1.40
CA GLY A 64 0.96 16.01 -2.08
C GLY A 64 0.33 16.26 -3.45
N VAL A 65 0.78 17.32 -4.12
CA VAL A 65 0.27 17.67 -5.45
C VAL A 65 0.45 16.51 -6.44
N ALA A 66 1.60 15.86 -6.41
CA ALA A 66 1.88 14.74 -7.31
C ALA A 66 0.95 13.56 -7.07
N GLU A 67 0.66 13.23 -5.82
CA GLU A 67 -0.25 12.13 -5.48
C GLU A 67 -1.67 12.46 -5.93
N PHE A 68 -2.09 13.68 -5.74
CA PHE A 68 -3.41 14.11 -6.15
C PHE A 68 -3.59 14.00 -7.68
N GLU A 69 -2.59 14.44 -8.43
CA GLU A 69 -2.61 14.34 -9.89
C GLU A 69 -2.64 12.88 -10.35
N GLU A 70 -1.88 12.02 -9.70
CA GLU A 70 -1.85 10.61 -10.01
C GLU A 70 -3.20 9.96 -9.74
N ASP A 71 -3.84 10.30 -8.64
CA ASP A 71 -5.18 9.82 -8.31
C ASP A 71 -6.20 10.26 -9.35
N LEU A 72 -6.12 11.49 -9.81
CA LEU A 72 -7.01 12.00 -10.85
C LEU A 72 -6.83 11.23 -12.15
N LYS A 73 -5.60 10.90 -12.51
CA LYS A 73 -5.31 10.11 -13.71
C LYS A 73 -5.95 8.72 -13.62
N VAL A 74 -5.86 8.10 -12.46
CA VAL A 74 -6.47 6.78 -12.24
C VAL A 74 -7.99 6.86 -12.37
N VAL A 75 -8.62 7.86 -11.79
CA VAL A 75 -10.06 8.06 -11.90
C VAL A 75 -10.46 8.28 -13.37
N ARG A 76 -9.72 9.09 -14.08
CA ARG A 76 -9.99 9.34 -15.51
C ARG A 76 -9.82 8.09 -16.36
N SER A 77 -8.82 7.29 -16.05
CA SER A 77 -8.56 6.04 -16.77
C SER A 77 -9.64 4.99 -16.51
N ALA A 78 -10.24 5.00 -15.33
CA ALA A 78 -11.30 4.08 -14.96
C ALA A 78 -12.67 4.50 -15.52
N ALA A 79 -12.79 5.73 -15.91
CA ALA A 79 -14.01 6.25 -16.53
C ALA A 79 -14.08 5.93 -18.04
#